data_0ea1e52d39fb37092b42e863eb96a48b
#
_entry.id   0ea1e52d39fb37092b42e863eb96a48b
#
_cell.length_a   1.000
_cell.length_b   1.000
_cell.length_c   1.000
_cell.angle_alpha   90.00
_cell.angle_beta   90.00
_cell.angle_gamma   90.00
#
_symmetry.space_group_name_H-M   'P 1'
#
loop_
_entity.id
_entity.type
_entity.pdbx_description
1 polymer ?
#
loop_
_entity_poly.entity_id
_entity_poly.type
_entity_poly.pdbx_seq_one_letter_code
_entity_poly.pdbx_strand_id
1 'polypeptide(L)'
;MYEINIVKKLIVFISIVFSIAYSEIVYRVPIEGVIDLGLPPYVKRVIKEAEASNIDAIVFEINTFGGRVDAATQIKDAILSSEVQTIAFINRRAISAGALISLSCEKVFMTGGGLIGAATAVDMSGKKGSEKVISFMREEMASTAEQRGRNKKIARGMVDEELSFTHLVLNQDSILVEDIEGRKEGKLISLTTDQALKYEIADGTAENINSVLDSLDYK
;
A
#
# COMPACT_ATOMS: atom_id res chain seq x y z
N MET A 1 51.12 17.01 -27.93
CA MET A 1 49.77 16.80 -28.43
C MET A 1 49.27 15.31 -28.37
N TYR A 2 50.16 14.35 -28.26
CA TYR A 2 49.81 12.91 -28.16
C TYR A 2 49.40 12.48 -26.72
N GLU A 3 50.00 13.04 -25.67
CA GLU A 3 49.71 12.64 -24.28
C GLU A 3 48.30 13.02 -23.79
N ILE A 4 47.77 14.17 -24.25
CA ILE A 4 46.42 14.63 -23.89
C ILE A 4 45.34 13.68 -24.44
N ASN A 5 45.60 13.05 -25.56
CA ASN A 5 44.64 12.09 -26.18
C ASN A 5 44.60 10.74 -25.44
N ILE A 6 45.73 10.31 -24.87
CA ILE A 6 45.79 9.05 -24.10
C ILE A 6 45.05 9.20 -22.78
N VAL A 7 45.22 10.32 -22.08
CA VAL A 7 44.52 10.62 -20.82
C VAL A 7 43.02 10.75 -21.02
N LYS A 8 42.57 11.43 -22.09
CA LYS A 8 41.14 11.51 -22.44
C LYS A 8 40.54 10.15 -22.76
N LYS A 9 41.26 9.29 -23.53
CA LYS A 9 40.83 7.93 -23.84
C LYS A 9 40.77 7.04 -22.58
N LEU A 10 41.72 7.21 -21.66
CA LEU A 10 41.74 6.48 -20.39
C LEU A 10 40.59 6.91 -19.46
N ILE A 11 40.29 8.20 -19.39
CA ILE A 11 39.15 8.72 -18.61
C ILE A 11 37.82 8.22 -19.17
N VAL A 12 37.65 8.22 -20.49
CA VAL A 12 36.45 7.67 -21.15
C VAL A 12 36.33 6.16 -20.93
N PHE A 13 37.42 5.42 -20.97
CA PHE A 13 37.42 3.98 -20.71
C PHE A 13 37.12 3.64 -19.23
N ILE A 14 37.63 4.42 -18.29
CA ILE A 14 37.34 4.30 -16.86
C ILE A 14 35.86 4.64 -16.59
N SER A 15 35.29 5.64 -17.26
CA SER A 15 33.84 5.98 -17.15
C SER A 15 32.93 4.88 -17.67
N ILE A 16 33.32 4.14 -18.69
CA ILE A 16 32.56 3.02 -19.25
C ILE A 16 32.63 1.75 -18.38
N VAL A 17 33.74 1.54 -17.68
CA VAL A 17 33.92 0.36 -16.80
C VAL A 17 33.16 0.51 -15.47
N PHE A 18 32.79 1.75 -15.06
CA PHE A 18 32.04 2.01 -13.83
C PHE A 18 30.52 2.01 -14.00
N SER A 19 29.99 1.68 -15.16
CA SER A 19 28.58 1.28 -15.31
C SER A 19 28.41 -0.17 -14.84
N ILE A 20 28.61 -0.42 -13.55
CA ILE A 20 28.11 -1.65 -12.92
C ILE A 20 26.60 -1.54 -13.06
N ALA A 21 26.01 -2.39 -13.90
CA ALA A 21 24.56 -2.57 -13.92
C ALA A 21 24.17 -3.11 -12.54
N TYR A 22 23.74 -2.22 -11.66
CA TYR A 22 23.16 -2.62 -10.38
C TYR A 22 21.80 -3.23 -10.73
N SER A 23 21.67 -4.54 -10.59
CA SER A 23 20.39 -5.20 -10.74
C SER A 23 19.70 -5.12 -9.39
N GLU A 24 18.62 -4.40 -9.34
CA GLU A 24 17.79 -4.29 -8.13
C GLU A 24 17.05 -5.62 -7.90
N ILE A 25 16.99 -6.04 -6.64
CA ILE A 25 16.35 -7.29 -6.24
C ILE A 25 15.07 -6.95 -5.48
N VAL A 26 13.96 -7.43 -6.00
CA VAL A 26 12.64 -7.18 -5.43
C VAL A 26 11.97 -8.49 -5.03
N TYR A 27 11.46 -8.56 -3.80
CA TYR A 27 10.65 -9.68 -3.35
C TYR A 27 9.19 -9.48 -3.71
N ARG A 28 8.56 -10.51 -4.28
CA ARG A 28 7.12 -10.59 -4.48
C ARG A 28 6.49 -11.44 -3.40
N VAL A 29 5.53 -10.88 -2.67
CA VAL A 29 4.81 -11.51 -1.56
C VAL A 29 3.32 -11.53 -1.86
N PRO A 30 2.74 -12.68 -2.27
CA PRO A 30 1.31 -12.76 -2.50
C PRO A 30 0.53 -12.71 -1.18
N ILE A 31 -0.51 -11.86 -1.13
CA ILE A 31 -1.50 -11.79 -0.07
C ILE A 31 -2.87 -12.06 -0.69
N GLU A 32 -3.22 -13.34 -0.77
CA GLU A 32 -4.42 -13.83 -1.44
C GLU A 32 -5.31 -14.62 -0.49
N GLY A 33 -6.60 -14.66 -0.81
CA GLY A 33 -7.58 -15.42 -0.03
C GLY A 33 -7.89 -14.78 1.32
N VAL A 34 -8.09 -15.58 2.35
CA VAL A 34 -8.47 -15.14 3.70
C VAL A 34 -7.23 -14.78 4.51
N ILE A 35 -7.23 -13.61 5.13
CA ILE A 35 -6.17 -13.19 6.05
C ILE A 35 -6.37 -13.90 7.40
N ASP A 36 -5.52 -14.85 7.71
CA ASP A 36 -5.55 -15.64 8.94
C ASP A 36 -4.25 -15.53 9.74
N LEU A 37 -4.15 -16.22 10.88
CA LEU A 37 -2.97 -16.17 11.77
C LEU A 37 -1.73 -16.91 11.22
N GLY A 38 -1.84 -17.62 10.12
CA GLY A 38 -0.68 -18.20 9.42
C GLY A 38 0.11 -17.18 8.63
N LEU A 39 -0.54 -16.10 8.17
CA LEU A 39 0.08 -15.09 7.32
C LEU A 39 1.07 -14.15 8.05
N PRO A 40 0.81 -13.64 9.27
CA PRO A 40 1.74 -12.74 9.96
C PRO A 40 3.15 -13.31 10.17
N PRO A 41 3.35 -14.57 10.62
CA PRO A 41 4.68 -15.15 10.75
C PRO A 41 5.43 -15.24 9.41
N TYR A 42 4.71 -15.53 8.32
CA TYR A 42 5.27 -15.55 6.98
C TYR A 42 5.74 -14.16 6.54
N VAL A 43 4.89 -13.13 6.66
CA VAL A 43 5.25 -11.74 6.30
C VAL A 43 6.43 -11.24 7.13
N LYS A 44 6.42 -11.46 8.45
CA LYS A 44 7.53 -11.08 9.35
C LYS A 44 8.85 -11.74 8.95
N ARG A 45 8.81 -13.02 8.55
CA ARG A 45 10.00 -13.73 8.08
C ARG A 45 10.53 -13.14 6.79
N VAL A 46 9.65 -12.89 5.81
CA VAL A 46 10.05 -12.32 4.51
C VAL A 46 10.69 -10.94 4.69
N ILE A 47 10.11 -10.08 5.53
CA ILE A 47 10.69 -8.75 5.81
C ILE A 47 12.09 -8.90 6.40
N LYS A 48 12.28 -9.76 7.42
CA LYS A 48 13.60 -10.00 8.03
C LYS A 48 14.63 -10.57 7.03
N GLU A 49 14.21 -11.46 6.14
CA GLU A 49 15.08 -12.01 5.10
C GLU A 49 15.46 -10.92 4.09
N ALA A 50 14.53 -10.05 3.72
CA ALA A 50 14.78 -8.94 2.83
C ALA A 50 15.78 -7.94 3.43
N GLU A 51 15.61 -7.56 4.70
CA GLU A 51 16.52 -6.68 5.43
C GLU A 51 17.94 -7.28 5.54
N ALA A 52 18.03 -8.58 5.87
CA ALA A 52 19.31 -9.28 5.98
C ALA A 52 20.04 -9.48 4.64
N SER A 53 19.31 -9.46 3.53
CA SER A 53 19.84 -9.72 2.18
C SER A 53 19.99 -8.46 1.34
N ASN A 54 19.81 -7.28 1.91
CA ASN A 54 19.83 -5.98 1.22
C ASN A 54 18.94 -5.97 -0.03
N ILE A 55 17.70 -6.44 0.11
CA ILE A 55 16.69 -6.39 -0.94
C ILE A 55 16.20 -4.95 -1.08
N ASP A 56 16.02 -4.48 -2.32
CA ASP A 56 15.68 -3.08 -2.61
C ASP A 56 14.21 -2.75 -2.30
N ALA A 57 13.28 -3.69 -2.57
CA ALA A 57 11.87 -3.52 -2.24
C ALA A 57 11.13 -4.83 -2.01
N ILE A 58 9.99 -4.76 -1.33
CA ILE A 58 9.02 -5.84 -1.17
C ILE A 58 7.71 -5.40 -1.80
N VAL A 59 7.24 -6.13 -2.82
CA VAL A 59 5.92 -5.93 -3.43
C VAL A 59 4.94 -6.93 -2.83
N PHE A 60 4.00 -6.45 -2.03
CA PHE A 60 2.85 -7.21 -1.57
C PHE A 60 1.77 -7.19 -2.64
N GLU A 61 1.60 -8.31 -3.35
CA GLU A 61 0.54 -8.45 -4.35
C GLU A 61 -0.76 -8.86 -3.66
N ILE A 62 -1.74 -7.96 -3.65
CA ILE A 62 -2.93 -8.07 -2.80
C ILE A 62 -4.17 -8.37 -3.65
N ASN A 63 -4.85 -9.49 -3.31
CA ASN A 63 -6.15 -9.84 -3.84
C ASN A 63 -6.95 -10.60 -2.77
N THR A 64 -7.63 -9.87 -1.89
CA THR A 64 -8.33 -10.45 -0.73
C THR A 64 -9.66 -9.76 -0.45
N PHE A 65 -10.60 -10.50 0.08
CA PHE A 65 -11.81 -9.98 0.71
C PHE A 65 -11.60 -9.63 2.20
N GLY A 66 -10.41 -9.89 2.75
CA GLY A 66 -10.08 -9.62 4.12
C GLY A 66 -9.94 -10.87 4.98
N GLY A 67 -10.14 -10.72 6.28
CA GLY A 67 -10.02 -11.79 7.25
C GLY A 67 -9.91 -11.26 8.68
N ARG A 68 -9.07 -11.89 9.50
CA ARG A 68 -8.94 -11.60 10.92
C ARG A 68 -8.28 -10.24 11.17
N VAL A 69 -8.89 -9.45 12.06
CA VAL A 69 -8.38 -8.15 12.50
C VAL A 69 -7.00 -8.29 13.15
N ASP A 70 -6.84 -9.26 14.05
CA ASP A 70 -5.59 -9.48 14.79
C ASP A 70 -4.43 -9.94 13.88
N ALA A 71 -4.71 -10.68 12.83
CA ALA A 71 -3.72 -11.01 11.80
C ALA A 71 -3.33 -9.77 10.98
N ALA A 72 -4.31 -9.00 10.53
CA ALA A 72 -4.08 -7.78 9.75
C ALA A 72 -3.26 -6.74 10.54
N THR A 73 -3.57 -6.53 11.82
CA THR A 73 -2.80 -5.64 12.70
C THR A 73 -1.35 -6.08 12.83
N GLN A 74 -1.09 -7.40 13.03
CA GLN A 74 0.28 -7.90 13.10
C GLN A 74 1.07 -7.74 11.79
N ILE A 75 0.39 -7.88 10.64
CA ILE A 75 1.01 -7.67 9.32
C ILE A 75 1.31 -6.18 9.12
N LYS A 76 0.33 -5.30 9.41
CA LYS A 76 0.51 -3.84 9.37
C LYS A 76 1.69 -3.40 10.23
N ASP A 77 1.79 -3.87 11.47
CA ASP A 77 2.91 -3.52 12.37
C ASP A 77 4.26 -3.94 11.78
N ALA A 78 4.33 -5.14 11.20
CA ALA A 78 5.55 -5.62 10.56
C ALA A 78 5.93 -4.76 9.33
N ILE A 79 4.96 -4.38 8.49
CA ILE A 79 5.21 -3.54 7.31
C ILE A 79 5.63 -2.12 7.72
N LEU A 80 4.97 -1.52 8.73
CA LEU A 80 5.34 -0.18 9.21
C LEU A 80 6.74 -0.14 9.81
N SER A 81 7.23 -1.26 10.36
CA SER A 81 8.55 -1.39 10.97
C SER A 81 9.65 -1.82 9.99
N SER A 82 9.31 -2.10 8.74
CA SER A 82 10.27 -2.53 7.71
C SER A 82 11.25 -1.41 7.36
N GLU A 83 12.54 -1.74 7.29
CA GLU A 83 13.60 -0.86 6.76
C GLU A 83 13.71 -0.95 5.23
N VAL A 84 13.11 -1.99 4.62
CA VAL A 84 13.04 -2.18 3.16
C VAL A 84 11.79 -1.51 2.63
N GLN A 85 11.88 -0.84 1.48
CA GLN A 85 10.74 -0.21 0.83
C GLN A 85 9.60 -1.20 0.61
N THR A 86 8.40 -0.82 1.03
CA THR A 86 7.19 -1.66 0.93
C THR A 86 6.19 -1.09 -0.06
N ILE A 87 5.73 -1.93 -0.98
CA ILE A 87 4.83 -1.56 -2.06
C ILE A 87 3.62 -2.49 -2.03
N ALA A 88 2.42 -1.94 -1.93
CA ALA A 88 1.19 -2.68 -2.16
C ALA A 88 0.82 -2.62 -3.64
N PHE A 89 0.65 -3.76 -4.28
CA PHE A 89 0.07 -3.88 -5.60
C PHE A 89 -1.30 -4.56 -5.50
N ILE A 90 -2.36 -3.77 -5.60
CA ILE A 90 -3.73 -4.28 -5.54
C ILE A 90 -4.13 -4.79 -6.93
N ASN A 91 -3.97 -6.10 -7.12
CA ASN A 91 -4.22 -6.76 -8.39
C ASN A 91 -5.71 -6.81 -8.76
N ARG A 92 -6.62 -6.89 -7.78
CA ARG A 92 -8.08 -6.79 -7.99
C ARG A 92 -8.76 -6.07 -6.84
N ARG A 93 -8.50 -6.52 -5.61
CA ARG A 93 -9.18 -5.96 -4.45
C ARG A 93 -8.36 -6.07 -3.19
N ALA A 94 -8.50 -5.06 -2.37
CA ALA A 94 -7.97 -4.99 -1.02
C ALA A 94 -9.12 -4.60 -0.07
N ILE A 95 -9.97 -5.57 0.26
CA ILE A 95 -11.15 -5.35 1.09
C ILE A 95 -10.84 -5.65 2.55
N SER A 96 -11.42 -4.87 3.48
CA SER A 96 -11.31 -5.10 4.92
C SER A 96 -9.85 -5.14 5.40
N ALA A 97 -9.37 -6.25 5.95
CA ALA A 97 -7.97 -6.46 6.34
C ALA A 97 -6.98 -6.13 5.22
N GLY A 98 -7.36 -6.38 3.96
CA GLY A 98 -6.55 -6.03 2.79
C GLY A 98 -6.32 -4.53 2.65
N ALA A 99 -7.32 -3.71 2.98
CA ALA A 99 -7.19 -2.25 2.95
C ALA A 99 -6.19 -1.77 4.01
N LEU A 100 -6.24 -2.29 5.25
CA LEU A 100 -5.29 -1.95 6.31
C LEU A 100 -3.86 -2.31 5.91
N ILE A 101 -3.66 -3.52 5.36
CA ILE A 101 -2.34 -3.97 4.88
C ILE A 101 -1.84 -3.08 3.75
N SER A 102 -2.70 -2.73 2.78
CA SER A 102 -2.32 -1.84 1.68
C SER A 102 -1.92 -0.45 2.17
N LEU A 103 -2.69 0.13 3.08
CA LEU A 103 -2.41 1.46 3.66
C LEU A 103 -1.12 1.49 4.49
N SER A 104 -0.64 0.36 5.00
CA SER A 104 0.61 0.29 5.76
C SER A 104 1.86 0.35 4.88
N CYS A 105 1.75 0.05 3.58
CA CYS A 105 2.85 0.14 2.63
C CYS A 105 3.19 1.58 2.27
N GLU A 106 4.45 1.83 1.92
CA GLU A 106 4.92 3.17 1.50
C GLU A 106 4.28 3.60 0.19
N LYS A 107 4.15 2.68 -0.76
CA LYS A 107 3.50 2.90 -2.05
C LYS A 107 2.32 1.98 -2.24
N VAL A 108 1.28 2.48 -2.91
CA VAL A 108 0.08 1.71 -3.28
C VAL A 108 -0.19 1.88 -4.76
N PHE A 109 -0.11 0.79 -5.50
CA PHE A 109 -0.50 0.71 -6.91
C PHE A 109 -1.74 -0.17 -7.06
N MET A 110 -2.58 0.16 -8.04
CA MET A 110 -3.81 -0.59 -8.30
C MET A 110 -3.95 -0.92 -9.79
N THR A 111 -4.51 -2.08 -10.11
CA THR A 111 -4.92 -2.37 -11.49
C THR A 111 -6.14 -1.54 -11.89
N GLY A 112 -6.35 -1.35 -13.17
CA GLY A 112 -7.62 -0.84 -13.70
C GLY A 112 -8.81 -1.66 -13.20
N GLY A 113 -9.81 -1.00 -12.58
CA GLY A 113 -10.96 -1.69 -11.95
C GLY A 113 -10.68 -2.31 -10.58
N GLY A 114 -9.55 -2.02 -9.95
CA GLY A 114 -9.24 -2.40 -8.58
C GLY A 114 -10.18 -1.74 -7.55
N LEU A 115 -10.29 -2.36 -6.37
CA LEU A 115 -11.11 -1.87 -5.27
C LEU A 115 -10.33 -1.90 -3.95
N ILE A 116 -10.49 -0.85 -3.13
CA ILE A 116 -9.93 -0.78 -1.78
C ILE A 116 -10.96 -0.19 -0.81
N GLY A 117 -11.11 -0.76 0.39
CA GLY A 117 -11.96 -0.22 1.47
C GLY A 117 -12.84 -1.24 2.15
N ALA A 118 -14.05 -0.83 2.56
CA ALA A 118 -15.06 -1.65 3.26
C ALA A 118 -14.45 -2.48 4.41
N ALA A 119 -13.94 -1.80 5.43
CA ALA A 119 -13.12 -2.41 6.49
C ALA A 119 -13.81 -2.48 7.86
N THR A 120 -15.14 -2.36 7.92
CA THR A 120 -15.89 -2.57 9.16
C THR A 120 -15.66 -3.97 9.68
N ALA A 121 -15.26 -4.07 10.96
CA ALA A 121 -15.09 -5.36 11.59
C ALA A 121 -16.44 -6.06 11.79
N VAL A 122 -16.54 -7.30 11.34
CA VAL A 122 -17.70 -8.18 11.51
C VAL A 122 -17.29 -9.48 12.19
N ASP A 123 -18.20 -10.12 12.89
CA ASP A 123 -18.00 -11.47 13.42
C ASP A 123 -18.18 -12.54 12.33
N MET A 124 -17.99 -13.80 12.68
CA MET A 124 -18.11 -14.93 11.74
C MET A 124 -19.52 -15.12 11.14
N SER A 125 -20.54 -14.50 11.74
CA SER A 125 -21.90 -14.49 11.21
C SER A 125 -22.17 -13.30 10.28
N GLY A 126 -21.20 -12.41 10.08
CA GLY A 126 -21.33 -11.16 9.32
C GLY A 126 -21.97 -10.01 10.10
N LYS A 127 -22.22 -10.20 11.41
CA LYS A 127 -22.77 -9.14 12.26
C LYS A 127 -21.67 -8.14 12.65
N LYS A 128 -22.02 -6.84 12.59
CA LYS A 128 -21.15 -5.72 12.99
C LYS A 128 -20.60 -5.93 14.41
N GLY A 129 -19.31 -5.72 14.57
CA GLY A 129 -18.61 -5.80 15.83
C GLY A 129 -19.12 -4.78 16.86
N SER A 130 -18.74 -4.94 18.12
CA SER A 130 -19.08 -3.96 19.16
C SER A 130 -18.41 -2.61 18.84
N GLU A 131 -18.98 -1.52 19.39
CA GLU A 131 -18.41 -0.17 19.22
C GLU A 131 -16.92 -0.12 19.65
N LYS A 132 -16.52 -0.88 20.66
CA LYS A 132 -15.13 -0.98 21.06
C LYS A 132 -14.23 -1.48 19.91
N VAL A 133 -14.67 -2.50 19.17
CA VAL A 133 -13.92 -3.06 18.05
C VAL A 133 -13.94 -2.11 16.85
N ILE A 134 -15.09 -1.51 16.55
CA ILE A 134 -15.24 -0.53 15.47
C ILE A 134 -14.38 0.69 15.71
N SER A 135 -14.42 1.26 16.93
CA SER A 135 -13.60 2.40 17.33
C SER A 135 -12.11 2.10 17.21
N PHE A 136 -11.67 0.90 17.66
CA PHE A 136 -10.30 0.47 17.51
C PHE A 136 -9.89 0.42 16.02
N MET A 137 -10.67 -0.27 15.19
CA MET A 137 -10.37 -0.40 13.75
C MET A 137 -10.39 0.94 13.02
N ARG A 138 -11.31 1.83 13.37
CA ARG A 138 -11.41 3.18 12.82
C ARG A 138 -10.13 3.99 13.04
N GLU A 139 -9.60 3.98 14.26
CA GLU A 139 -8.37 4.71 14.57
C GLU A 139 -7.12 3.97 14.09
N GLU A 140 -7.13 2.65 14.05
CA GLU A 140 -6.08 1.83 13.45
C GLU A 140 -5.90 2.18 11.95
N MET A 141 -6.98 2.22 11.20
CA MET A 141 -6.96 2.62 9.79
C MET A 141 -6.51 4.08 9.61
N ALA A 142 -7.02 4.98 10.44
CA ALA A 142 -6.71 6.40 10.37
C ALA A 142 -5.24 6.69 10.67
N SER A 143 -4.71 6.11 11.76
CA SER A 143 -3.30 6.31 12.15
C SER A 143 -2.34 5.70 11.12
N THR A 144 -2.68 4.54 10.57
CA THR A 144 -1.89 3.89 9.51
C THR A 144 -1.83 4.76 8.26
N ALA A 145 -2.99 5.28 7.82
CA ALA A 145 -3.05 6.19 6.67
C ALA A 145 -2.23 7.47 6.91
N GLU A 146 -2.36 8.08 8.10
CA GLU A 146 -1.63 9.28 8.49
C GLU A 146 -0.12 9.08 8.51
N GLN A 147 0.38 7.94 9.03
CA GLN A 147 1.82 7.59 9.03
C GLN A 147 2.40 7.48 7.62
N ARG A 148 1.59 7.14 6.64
CA ARG A 148 1.98 7.04 5.21
C ARG A 148 1.55 8.26 4.38
N GLY A 149 1.16 9.36 5.04
CA GLY A 149 0.78 10.61 4.37
C GLY A 149 -0.54 10.57 3.61
N ARG A 150 -1.40 9.55 3.86
CA ARG A 150 -2.69 9.38 3.20
C ARG A 150 -3.84 9.99 4.00
N ASN A 151 -4.97 10.23 3.34
CA ASN A 151 -6.12 10.89 3.96
C ASN A 151 -6.80 10.03 5.03
N LYS A 152 -6.59 10.38 6.31
CA LYS A 152 -7.15 9.65 7.45
C LYS A 152 -8.69 9.68 7.54
N LYS A 153 -9.34 10.68 6.96
CA LYS A 153 -10.82 10.79 6.97
C LYS A 153 -11.43 9.75 6.05
N ILE A 154 -10.82 9.50 4.90
CA ILE A 154 -11.19 8.41 3.99
C ILE A 154 -10.95 7.06 4.68
N ALA A 155 -9.79 6.87 5.30
CA ALA A 155 -9.48 5.63 6.01
C ALA A 155 -10.48 5.34 7.14
N ARG A 156 -10.89 6.34 7.92
CA ARG A 156 -11.98 6.21 8.91
C ARG A 156 -13.31 5.80 8.27
N GLY A 157 -13.68 6.42 7.15
CA GLY A 157 -14.92 6.10 6.45
C GLY A 157 -14.95 4.72 5.79
N MET A 158 -13.81 4.05 5.65
CA MET A 158 -13.76 2.64 5.25
C MET A 158 -14.26 1.71 6.37
N VAL A 159 -14.24 2.16 7.63
CA VAL A 159 -14.64 1.39 8.82
C VAL A 159 -15.99 1.85 9.38
N ASP A 160 -16.22 3.16 9.39
CA ASP A 160 -17.30 3.80 10.10
C ASP A 160 -18.38 4.30 9.12
N GLU A 161 -19.51 3.61 9.10
CA GLU A 161 -20.68 3.97 8.28
C GLU A 161 -21.45 5.19 8.79
N GLU A 162 -21.20 5.63 10.05
CA GLU A 162 -21.83 6.83 10.61
C GLU A 162 -21.08 8.11 10.20
N LEU A 163 -19.86 7.98 9.68
CA LEU A 163 -19.08 9.11 9.23
C LEU A 163 -19.68 9.71 7.96
N SER A 164 -19.96 11.01 8.02
CA SER A 164 -20.39 11.78 6.83
C SER A 164 -19.52 13.01 6.62
N PHE A 165 -19.30 13.37 5.36
CA PHE A 165 -18.58 14.58 4.99
C PHE A 165 -18.90 15.01 3.56
N THR A 166 -18.74 16.30 3.28
CA THR A 166 -18.88 16.87 1.94
C THR A 166 -17.56 17.36 1.37
N HIS A 167 -16.56 17.62 2.25
CA HIS A 167 -15.26 18.14 1.85
C HIS A 167 -14.13 17.34 2.49
N LEU A 168 -13.04 17.22 1.73
CA LEU A 168 -11.73 16.71 2.19
C LEU A 168 -10.68 17.79 2.03
N VAL A 169 -9.66 17.73 2.88
CA VAL A 169 -8.45 18.55 2.72
C VAL A 169 -7.39 17.66 2.06
N LEU A 170 -6.95 18.04 0.86
CA LEU A 170 -5.84 17.44 0.13
C LEU A 170 -4.84 18.54 -0.22
N ASN A 171 -3.57 18.35 0.09
CA ASN A 171 -2.51 19.34 -0.20
C ASN A 171 -2.85 20.77 0.25
N GLN A 172 -3.47 20.92 1.44
CA GLN A 172 -3.98 22.17 2.03
C GLN A 172 -5.21 22.77 1.36
N ASP A 173 -5.69 22.23 0.26
CA ASP A 173 -6.91 22.66 -0.40
C ASP A 173 -8.13 21.90 0.08
N SER A 174 -9.25 22.60 0.27
CA SER A 174 -10.54 21.98 0.60
C SER A 174 -11.28 21.65 -0.70
N ILE A 175 -11.44 20.37 -0.98
CA ILE A 175 -12.11 19.87 -2.17
C ILE A 175 -13.49 19.30 -1.85
N LEU A 176 -14.48 19.59 -2.71
CA LEU A 176 -15.81 18.99 -2.63
C LEU A 176 -15.75 17.53 -3.11
N VAL A 177 -16.38 16.64 -2.34
CA VAL A 177 -16.44 15.20 -2.63
C VAL A 177 -17.87 14.83 -2.99
N GLU A 178 -18.08 14.41 -4.24
CA GLU A 178 -19.41 14.04 -4.74
C GLU A 178 -19.49 12.59 -5.24
N ASP A 179 -18.36 12.02 -5.62
CA ASP A 179 -18.24 10.73 -6.31
C ASP A 179 -17.91 9.54 -5.38
N ILE A 180 -17.88 9.74 -4.06
CA ILE A 180 -17.75 8.66 -3.06
C ILE A 180 -19.10 8.46 -2.37
N GLU A 181 -19.77 7.34 -2.64
CA GLU A 181 -21.03 6.99 -1.98
C GLU A 181 -20.87 6.86 -0.46
N GLY A 182 -19.75 6.25 0.01
CA GLY A 182 -19.44 6.06 1.42
C GLY A 182 -19.17 7.33 2.22
N ARG A 183 -19.22 8.52 1.59
CA ARG A 183 -19.19 9.81 2.29
C ARG A 183 -20.51 10.17 2.97
N LYS A 184 -21.58 9.41 2.71
CA LYS A 184 -22.92 9.61 3.27
C LYS A 184 -23.09 8.69 4.46
N GLU A 185 -23.80 9.17 5.49
CA GLU A 185 -24.18 8.37 6.64
C GLU A 185 -24.88 7.06 6.22
N GLY A 186 -24.59 5.98 6.90
CA GLY A 186 -25.09 4.64 6.59
C GLY A 186 -24.37 3.93 5.44
N LYS A 187 -23.24 4.46 4.98
CA LYS A 187 -22.43 3.89 3.90
C LYS A 187 -20.96 3.76 4.28
N LEU A 188 -20.33 2.68 3.86
CA LEU A 188 -18.88 2.50 3.97
C LEU A 188 -18.17 3.01 2.73
N ILE A 189 -16.99 3.57 2.92
CA ILE A 189 -16.13 3.94 1.79
C ILE A 189 -15.51 2.68 1.20
N SER A 190 -15.73 2.52 -0.12
CA SER A 190 -14.98 1.67 -1.03
C SER A 190 -14.60 2.53 -2.21
N LEU A 191 -13.33 2.53 -2.57
CA LEU A 191 -12.81 3.33 -3.68
C LEU A 191 -12.46 2.44 -4.86
N THR A 192 -12.85 2.89 -6.04
CA THR A 192 -12.29 2.40 -7.31
C THR A 192 -10.86 2.92 -7.47
N THR A 193 -10.13 2.40 -8.44
CA THR A 193 -8.77 2.85 -8.76
C THR A 193 -8.71 4.36 -9.03
N ASP A 194 -9.63 4.88 -9.84
CA ASP A 194 -9.68 6.31 -10.17
C ASP A 194 -9.95 7.19 -8.94
N GLN A 195 -10.86 6.73 -8.06
CA GLN A 195 -11.14 7.42 -6.81
C GLN A 195 -9.95 7.35 -5.84
N ALA A 196 -9.28 6.18 -5.75
CA ALA A 196 -8.11 6.01 -4.89
C ALA A 196 -6.96 6.93 -5.31
N LEU A 197 -6.73 7.10 -6.61
CA LEU A 197 -5.78 8.08 -7.15
C LEU A 197 -6.20 9.51 -6.86
N LYS A 198 -7.45 9.86 -7.20
CA LYS A 198 -8.00 11.22 -7.02
C LYS A 198 -7.89 11.70 -5.57
N TYR A 199 -8.06 10.81 -4.61
CA TYR A 199 -8.06 11.11 -3.17
C TYR A 199 -6.76 10.70 -2.46
N GLU A 200 -5.69 10.48 -3.20
CA GLU A 200 -4.34 10.20 -2.68
C GLU A 200 -4.27 9.00 -1.73
N ILE A 201 -5.10 7.98 -1.98
CA ILE A 201 -5.04 6.69 -1.33
C ILE A 201 -4.11 5.74 -2.09
N ALA A 202 -4.06 5.85 -3.42
CA ALA A 202 -3.11 5.16 -4.27
C ALA A 202 -2.13 6.14 -4.93
N ASP A 203 -0.91 5.68 -5.16
CA ASP A 203 0.18 6.43 -5.77
C ASP A 203 0.21 6.28 -7.30
N GLY A 204 -0.37 5.20 -7.85
CA GLY A 204 -0.36 4.96 -9.29
C GLY A 204 -1.23 3.78 -9.73
N THR A 205 -1.31 3.61 -11.05
CA THR A 205 -1.91 2.43 -11.69
C THR A 205 -0.82 1.55 -12.29
N ALA A 206 -1.06 0.23 -12.27
CA ALA A 206 -0.19 -0.73 -12.93
C ALA A 206 -1.00 -1.96 -13.35
N GLU A 207 -0.68 -2.54 -14.52
CA GLU A 207 -1.35 -3.76 -14.99
C GLU A 207 -0.75 -5.04 -14.37
N ASN A 208 0.50 -4.97 -13.94
CA ASN A 208 1.25 -6.08 -13.34
C ASN A 208 2.44 -5.54 -12.52
N ILE A 209 3.15 -6.44 -11.83
CA ILE A 209 4.29 -6.07 -10.98
C ILE A 209 5.41 -5.39 -11.79
N ASN A 210 5.70 -5.82 -13.01
CA ASN A 210 6.73 -5.17 -13.82
C ASN A 210 6.38 -3.71 -14.07
N SER A 211 5.10 -3.40 -14.38
CA SER A 211 4.65 -2.02 -14.54
C SER A 211 4.73 -1.21 -13.24
N VAL A 212 4.60 -1.84 -12.06
CA VAL A 212 4.85 -1.18 -10.78
C VAL A 212 6.33 -0.81 -10.65
N LEU A 213 7.22 -1.76 -10.94
CA LEU A 213 8.66 -1.57 -10.84
C LEU A 213 9.15 -0.52 -11.83
N ASP A 214 8.68 -0.57 -13.09
CA ASP A 214 8.98 0.44 -14.11
C ASP A 214 8.56 1.86 -13.66
N SER A 215 7.39 1.98 -12.99
CA SER A 215 6.88 3.27 -12.48
C SER A 215 7.69 3.84 -11.31
N LEU A 216 8.52 3.02 -10.68
CA LEU A 216 9.39 3.37 -9.56
C LEU A 216 10.88 3.39 -9.96
N ASP A 217 11.17 3.31 -11.28
CA ASP A 217 12.52 3.30 -11.86
C ASP A 217 13.41 2.10 -11.43
N TYR A 218 12.80 1.00 -10.94
CA TYR A 218 13.50 -0.27 -10.68
C TYR A 218 13.88 -0.94 -12.02
N LYS A 219 15.13 -1.46 -12.12
CA LYS A 219 15.72 -2.03 -13.36
C LYS A 219 16.19 -3.45 -13.17
#